data_1a61cce9ab88e52562d6483796925e07
#
_entry.id   1a61cce9ab88e52562d6483796925e07
#
_cell.length_a   1.000
_cell.length_b   1.000
_cell.length_c   1.000
_cell.angle_alpha   90.00
_cell.angle_beta   90.00
_cell.angle_gamma   90.00
#
_symmetry.space_group_name_H-M   'P 1'
#
loop_
_entity.id
_entity.type
_entity.pdbx_description
1 polymer ?
#
loop_
_entity_poly.entity_id
_entity_poly.type
_entity_poly.pdbx_seq_one_letter_code
_entity_poly.pdbx_strand_id
1 'polypeptide(L)'
;MSPFQETFMRKFPCELGKIVVLGLVAASLVISFSGCLPMIDRFLYVMKGSEIPAPYNKLTNKRVAIVCVSDASAYGPDNLSDSVTRLVGAALLAKVKKIQLVSRTEVDKWVDENGWDNMDYISLGKGVKADRVIAIELSGYSIHEGKTLHKGKANVVMTVYELDHAKGPVVGHTYQLKEYEFPKNGRPAIQSTDRQFEEFFLARLCRLLSHQFVKHDRFDSFADEAILGM
;
A
#
# COMPACT_ATOMS: atom_id res chain seq x y z
N MET A 1 -70.22 -63.28 -39.38
CA MET A 1 -69.57 -64.15 -38.36
C MET A 1 -68.44 -63.32 -37.76
N SER A 2 -68.64 -63.15 -36.48
CA SER A 2 -67.76 -62.80 -35.38
C SER A 2 -66.94 -61.47 -35.41
N PRO A 3 -67.09 -60.84 -34.28
CA PRO A 3 -66.52 -59.49 -33.97
C PRO A 3 -65.26 -59.68 -33.12
N PHE A 4 -64.78 -58.64 -32.68
CA PHE A 4 -63.81 -58.39 -31.61
C PHE A 4 -62.50 -57.75 -32.08
N GLN A 5 -62.51 -56.48 -31.99
CA GLN A 5 -61.34 -55.72 -31.48
C GLN A 5 -61.84 -54.42 -30.88
N GLU A 6 -62.23 -54.51 -29.62
CA GLU A 6 -62.43 -53.32 -28.81
C GLU A 6 -61.06 -52.83 -28.27
N THR A 7 -60.85 -51.64 -28.58
CA THR A 7 -59.98 -50.63 -28.15
C THR A 7 -59.59 -50.66 -26.68
N PHE A 8 -58.33 -50.86 -26.35
CA PHE A 8 -57.76 -50.58 -25.06
C PHE A 8 -57.06 -49.24 -25.12
N MET A 9 -57.84 -48.15 -25.11
CA MET A 9 -57.29 -46.79 -24.83
C MET A 9 -57.13 -46.64 -23.33
N ARG A 10 -55.91 -46.83 -22.86
CA ARG A 10 -55.53 -46.54 -21.47
C ARG A 10 -55.54 -45.00 -21.31
N LYS A 11 -56.51 -44.49 -20.56
CA LYS A 11 -56.50 -43.13 -20.04
C LYS A 11 -55.31 -42.99 -19.10
N PHE A 12 -54.22 -42.33 -19.59
CA PHE A 12 -53.20 -41.87 -18.68
C PHE A 12 -53.79 -40.75 -17.82
N PRO A 13 -53.72 -40.85 -16.49
CA PRO A 13 -54.24 -39.79 -15.62
C PRO A 13 -53.48 -38.51 -15.88
N CYS A 14 -54.20 -37.48 -16.26
CA CYS A 14 -53.69 -36.12 -16.57
C CYS A 14 -52.88 -35.51 -15.42
N GLU A 15 -53.04 -36.01 -14.22
CA GLU A 15 -52.31 -35.62 -13.01
C GLU A 15 -50.85 -36.10 -12.99
N LEU A 16 -50.56 -37.28 -13.55
CA LEU A 16 -49.17 -37.82 -13.61
C LEU A 16 -48.29 -36.97 -14.54
N GLY A 17 -48.84 -36.49 -15.66
CA GLY A 17 -48.15 -35.59 -16.58
C GLY A 17 -47.81 -34.23 -15.95
N LYS A 18 -48.71 -33.68 -15.14
CA LYS A 18 -48.47 -32.42 -14.42
C LYS A 18 -47.35 -32.57 -13.38
N ILE A 19 -47.31 -33.69 -12.64
CA ILE A 19 -46.25 -33.95 -11.66
C ILE A 19 -44.87 -34.11 -12.31
N VAL A 20 -44.81 -34.79 -13.47
CA VAL A 20 -43.54 -34.96 -14.23
C VAL A 20 -43.05 -33.63 -14.78
N VAL A 21 -43.94 -32.80 -15.33
CA VAL A 21 -43.57 -31.46 -15.84
C VAL A 21 -43.13 -30.55 -14.70
N LEU A 22 -43.81 -30.57 -13.56
CA LEU A 22 -43.44 -29.77 -12.40
C LEU A 22 -42.09 -30.19 -11.84
N GLY A 23 -41.81 -31.50 -11.81
CA GLY A 23 -40.51 -32.06 -11.39
C GLY A 23 -39.35 -31.64 -12.32
N LEU A 24 -39.57 -31.64 -13.64
CA LEU A 24 -38.59 -31.18 -14.62
C LEU A 24 -38.31 -29.69 -14.54
N VAL A 25 -39.34 -28.86 -14.32
CA VAL A 25 -39.17 -27.43 -14.09
C VAL A 25 -38.41 -27.13 -12.80
N ALA A 26 -38.73 -27.83 -11.72
CA ALA A 26 -38.02 -27.71 -10.46
C ALA A 26 -36.55 -28.15 -10.57
N ALA A 27 -36.26 -29.24 -11.27
CA ALA A 27 -34.91 -29.72 -11.51
C ALA A 27 -34.08 -28.72 -12.39
N SER A 28 -34.68 -28.11 -13.41
CA SER A 28 -34.03 -27.11 -14.24
C SER A 28 -33.71 -25.82 -13.47
N LEU A 29 -34.55 -25.40 -12.53
CA LEU A 29 -34.31 -24.26 -11.64
C LEU A 29 -33.12 -24.51 -10.68
N VAL A 30 -33.02 -25.74 -10.11
CA VAL A 30 -31.91 -26.08 -9.20
C VAL A 30 -30.58 -26.13 -9.94
N ILE A 31 -30.53 -26.64 -11.17
CA ILE A 31 -29.30 -26.68 -12.01
C ILE A 31 -28.87 -25.26 -12.41
N SER A 32 -29.80 -24.34 -12.62
CA SER A 32 -29.48 -22.93 -12.96
C SER A 32 -28.84 -22.16 -11.80
N PHE A 33 -29.13 -22.52 -10.54
CA PHE A 33 -28.51 -21.90 -9.36
C PHE A 33 -27.12 -22.46 -9.03
N SER A 34 -26.79 -23.66 -9.43
CA SER A 34 -25.50 -24.31 -9.12
C SER A 34 -24.33 -23.71 -9.92
N GLY A 35 -24.58 -23.02 -11.02
CA GLY A 35 -23.54 -22.43 -11.88
C GLY A 35 -23.04 -21.05 -11.44
N CYS A 36 -23.72 -20.34 -10.53
CA CYS A 36 -23.35 -18.96 -10.16
C CYS A 36 -22.39 -18.85 -8.96
N LEU A 37 -22.28 -19.88 -8.13
CA LEU A 37 -21.44 -19.85 -6.92
C LEU A 37 -19.95 -19.58 -7.22
N PRO A 38 -19.28 -20.25 -8.17
CA PRO A 38 -17.88 -19.97 -8.46
C PRO A 38 -17.65 -18.61 -9.14
N MET A 39 -18.66 -18.04 -9.79
CA MET A 39 -18.57 -16.70 -10.37
C MET A 39 -18.67 -15.61 -9.30
N ILE A 40 -19.50 -15.81 -8.28
CA ILE A 40 -19.62 -14.88 -7.14
C ILE A 40 -18.33 -14.87 -6.33
N ASP A 41 -17.70 -16.00 -6.12
CA ASP A 41 -16.42 -16.10 -5.39
C ASP A 41 -15.29 -15.40 -6.16
N ARG A 42 -15.22 -15.59 -7.48
CA ARG A 42 -14.29 -14.85 -8.35
C ARG A 42 -14.58 -13.36 -8.39
N PHE A 43 -15.84 -12.95 -8.44
CA PHE A 43 -16.24 -11.56 -8.44
C PHE A 43 -15.92 -10.89 -7.09
N LEU A 44 -16.18 -11.56 -5.98
CA LEU A 44 -15.81 -11.12 -4.63
C LEU A 44 -14.28 -11.07 -4.45
N TYR A 45 -13.54 -12.00 -5.04
CA TYR A 45 -12.07 -11.99 -5.04
C TYR A 45 -11.51 -10.77 -5.81
N VAL A 46 -12.10 -10.44 -6.96
CA VAL A 46 -11.73 -9.25 -7.75
C VAL A 46 -12.18 -7.96 -7.04
N MET A 47 -13.37 -7.95 -6.43
CA MET A 47 -13.89 -6.78 -5.69
C MET A 47 -13.20 -6.56 -4.35
N LYS A 48 -12.73 -7.61 -3.69
CA LYS A 48 -12.01 -7.51 -2.40
C LYS A 48 -10.62 -6.96 -2.55
N GLY A 49 -10.14 -6.76 -3.79
CA GLY A 49 -8.77 -6.30 -4.06
C GLY A 49 -7.75 -7.16 -3.32
N SER A 50 -6.60 -7.35 -3.88
CA SER A 50 -5.48 -8.03 -3.19
C SER A 50 -4.84 -7.05 -2.19
N GLU A 51 -5.61 -6.62 -1.16
CA GLU A 51 -5.07 -5.76 -0.11
C GLU A 51 -3.98 -6.48 0.67
N ILE A 52 -2.79 -5.93 0.64
CA ILE A 52 -1.67 -6.37 1.47
C ILE A 52 -1.77 -5.63 2.81
N PRO A 53 -1.82 -6.35 3.94
CA PRO A 53 -1.84 -5.71 5.24
C PRO A 53 -0.52 -4.96 5.51
N ALA A 54 -0.60 -3.89 6.29
CA ALA A 54 0.59 -3.15 6.73
C ALA A 54 1.47 -4.03 7.63
N PRO A 55 2.78 -4.14 7.35
CA PRO A 55 3.72 -4.85 8.22
C PRO A 55 3.76 -4.28 9.65
N TYR A 56 3.61 -2.96 9.77
CA TYR A 56 3.56 -2.27 11.06
C TYR A 56 2.27 -1.43 11.18
N ASN A 57 1.36 -1.81 12.05
CA ASN A 57 0.03 -1.19 12.18
C ASN A 57 -0.21 -0.46 13.53
N LYS A 58 0.86 -0.21 14.32
CA LYS A 58 0.76 0.35 15.68
C LYS A 58 0.86 1.88 15.73
N LEU A 59 0.50 2.59 14.65
CA LEU A 59 0.52 4.07 14.61
C LEU A 59 -0.84 4.70 14.95
N THR A 60 -1.91 3.92 15.01
CA THR A 60 -3.26 4.43 15.30
C THR A 60 -3.32 5.05 16.69
N ASN A 61 -3.87 6.27 16.78
CA ASN A 61 -4.01 7.02 18.03
C ASN A 61 -2.67 7.30 18.74
N LYS A 62 -1.58 7.47 17.97
CA LYS A 62 -0.24 7.75 18.47
C LYS A 62 0.25 9.11 18.00
N ARG A 63 1.04 9.78 18.86
CA ARG A 63 1.82 10.96 18.51
C ARG A 63 3.15 10.49 17.89
N VAL A 64 3.37 10.83 16.62
CA VAL A 64 4.46 10.29 15.82
C VAL A 64 5.36 11.41 15.33
N ALA A 65 6.65 11.32 15.59
CA ALA A 65 7.67 12.14 14.96
C ALA A 65 8.23 11.41 13.74
N ILE A 66 8.38 12.11 12.63
CA ILE A 66 9.03 11.60 11.42
C ILE A 66 10.31 12.41 11.24
N VAL A 67 11.42 11.71 11.13
CA VAL A 67 12.74 12.31 10.92
C VAL A 67 13.38 11.64 9.71
N CYS A 68 13.77 12.42 8.73
CA CYS A 68 14.56 11.96 7.61
C CYS A 68 15.95 12.57 7.67
N VAL A 69 16.96 11.75 7.51
CA VAL A 69 18.36 12.16 7.39
C VAL A 69 18.89 11.63 6.06
N SER A 70 19.53 12.49 5.28
CA SER A 70 20.18 12.12 4.03
C SER A 70 21.70 12.30 4.14
N ASP A 71 22.45 11.83 3.14
CA ASP A 71 23.89 12.07 3.06
C ASP A 71 24.22 13.58 3.07
N ALA A 72 23.29 14.44 2.61
CA ALA A 72 23.43 15.89 2.62
C ALA A 72 23.11 16.51 4.00
N SER A 73 22.34 15.84 4.85
CA SER A 73 21.91 16.35 6.16
C SER A 73 23.04 16.47 7.18
N ALA A 74 24.19 15.83 6.92
CA ALA A 74 25.40 16.01 7.75
C ALA A 74 25.88 17.49 7.80
N TYR A 75 25.42 18.31 6.84
CA TYR A 75 25.76 19.74 6.76
C TYR A 75 24.61 20.66 7.19
N GLY A 76 23.50 20.11 7.69
CA GLY A 76 22.31 20.86 8.13
C GLY A 76 21.01 20.40 7.43
N PRO A 77 19.91 21.15 7.62
CA PRO A 77 18.63 20.86 6.98
C PRO A 77 18.75 20.82 5.46
N ASP A 78 18.17 19.80 4.82
CA ASP A 78 18.16 19.67 3.36
C ASP A 78 16.75 19.50 2.79
N ASN A 79 16.54 20.00 1.57
CA ASN A 79 15.24 19.98 0.90
C ASN A 79 14.74 18.55 0.60
N LEU A 80 15.65 17.60 0.45
CA LEU A 80 15.33 16.20 0.16
C LEU A 80 14.70 15.56 1.39
N SER A 81 15.35 15.66 2.55
CA SER A 81 14.84 15.15 3.84
C SER A 81 13.49 15.79 4.20
N ASP A 82 13.34 17.08 3.92
CA ASP A 82 12.08 17.80 4.12
C ASP A 82 10.96 17.27 3.23
N SER A 83 11.25 17.04 1.96
CA SER A 83 10.28 16.52 1.01
C SER A 83 9.85 15.11 1.37
N VAL A 84 10.78 14.23 1.76
CA VAL A 84 10.48 12.87 2.19
C VAL A 84 9.62 12.88 3.46
N THR A 85 10.01 13.65 4.48
CA THR A 85 9.25 13.78 5.73
C THR A 85 7.82 14.25 5.47
N ARG A 86 7.65 15.27 4.64
CA ARG A 86 6.34 15.84 4.27
C ARG A 86 5.48 14.84 3.51
N LEU A 87 6.04 14.14 2.52
CA LEU A 87 5.30 13.18 1.68
C LEU A 87 4.87 11.94 2.48
N VAL A 88 5.76 11.38 3.28
CA VAL A 88 5.43 10.25 4.17
C VAL A 88 4.39 10.69 5.20
N GLY A 89 4.57 11.85 5.83
CA GLY A 89 3.61 12.40 6.78
C GLY A 89 2.23 12.60 6.19
N ALA A 90 2.12 13.16 4.99
CA ALA A 90 0.86 13.33 4.28
C ALA A 90 0.17 11.99 3.99
N ALA A 91 0.93 10.98 3.57
CA ALA A 91 0.40 9.64 3.32
C ALA A 91 -0.14 8.98 4.61
N LEU A 92 0.56 9.15 5.74
CA LEU A 92 0.12 8.63 7.03
C LEU A 92 -1.13 9.35 7.55
N LEU A 93 -1.19 10.68 7.46
CA LEU A 93 -2.37 11.47 7.86
C LEU A 93 -3.62 11.07 7.06
N ALA A 94 -3.46 10.76 5.79
CA ALA A 94 -4.57 10.37 4.93
C ALA A 94 -5.13 8.97 5.24
N LYS A 95 -4.31 8.05 5.72
CA LYS A 95 -4.66 6.62 5.80
C LYS A 95 -4.67 6.05 7.22
N VAL A 96 -3.93 6.62 8.16
CA VAL A 96 -3.85 6.13 9.55
C VAL A 96 -4.83 6.89 10.45
N LYS A 97 -5.74 6.16 11.08
CA LYS A 97 -6.78 6.76 11.91
C LYS A 97 -6.20 7.41 13.16
N LYS A 98 -6.62 8.66 13.45
CA LYS A 98 -6.28 9.39 14.69
C LYS A 98 -4.78 9.52 14.96
N ILE A 99 -3.95 9.46 13.93
CA ILE A 99 -2.52 9.76 14.07
C ILE A 99 -2.33 11.25 14.35
N GLN A 100 -1.39 11.59 15.21
CA GLN A 100 -0.97 12.96 15.48
C GLN A 100 0.50 13.09 15.10
N LEU A 101 0.80 13.89 14.08
CA LEU A 101 2.19 14.13 13.70
C LEU A 101 2.77 15.27 14.55
N VAL A 102 3.99 15.08 15.02
CA VAL A 102 4.80 16.14 15.60
C VAL A 102 5.12 17.14 14.48
N SER A 103 5.01 18.41 14.77
CA SER A 103 5.31 19.45 13.78
C SER A 103 6.80 19.44 13.41
N ARG A 104 7.10 19.79 12.16
CA ARG A 104 8.48 19.92 11.71
C ARG A 104 9.24 20.92 12.58
N THR A 105 8.64 22.05 12.90
CA THR A 105 9.23 23.09 13.73
C THR A 105 9.64 22.60 15.13
N GLU A 106 8.86 21.67 15.75
CA GLU A 106 9.23 21.09 17.02
C GLU A 106 10.45 20.17 16.90
N VAL A 107 10.52 19.40 15.81
CA VAL A 107 11.66 18.54 15.53
C VAL A 107 12.91 19.37 15.27
N ASP A 108 12.83 20.35 14.38
CA ASP A 108 13.96 21.21 14.00
C ASP A 108 14.50 21.98 15.22
N LYS A 109 13.61 22.54 16.03
CA LYS A 109 14.01 23.22 17.28
C LYS A 109 14.78 22.30 18.20
N TRP A 110 14.32 21.05 18.39
CA TRP A 110 15.03 20.10 19.22
C TRP A 110 16.40 19.75 18.63
N VAL A 111 16.49 19.56 17.32
CA VAL A 111 17.75 19.25 16.64
C VAL A 111 18.73 20.40 16.71
N ASP A 112 18.26 21.64 16.51
CA ASP A 112 19.10 22.84 16.63
C ASP A 112 19.68 23.03 18.05
N GLU A 113 18.90 22.63 19.07
CA GLU A 113 19.34 22.68 20.46
C GLU A 113 20.31 21.55 20.86
N ASN A 114 20.24 20.38 20.19
CA ASN A 114 20.99 19.16 20.58
C ASN A 114 22.06 18.74 19.56
N GLY A 115 22.10 19.36 18.38
CA GLY A 115 23.04 19.09 17.31
C GLY A 115 22.55 18.06 16.30
N TRP A 116 23.08 18.15 15.08
CA TRP A 116 22.78 17.24 13.97
C TRP A 116 23.72 16.02 13.94
N ASP A 117 24.88 16.13 14.59
CA ASP A 117 25.85 15.03 14.66
C ASP A 117 25.38 13.95 15.65
N ASN A 118 25.33 12.70 15.21
CA ASN A 118 24.87 11.57 16.01
C ASN A 118 23.42 11.69 16.53
N MET A 119 22.48 11.82 15.61
CA MET A 119 21.05 11.89 15.91
C MET A 119 20.57 10.72 16.79
N ASP A 120 20.31 10.98 18.08
CA ASP A 120 19.64 10.04 18.96
C ASP A 120 18.12 10.15 18.82
N TYR A 121 17.55 9.28 17.99
CA TYR A 121 16.11 9.25 17.72
C TYR A 121 15.25 8.99 18.96
N ILE A 122 15.79 8.29 19.95
CA ILE A 122 15.08 8.02 21.22
C ILE A 122 15.00 9.29 22.06
N SER A 123 16.11 10.00 22.20
CA SER A 123 16.16 11.29 22.92
C SER A 123 15.34 12.36 22.23
N LEU A 124 15.40 12.44 20.90
CA LEU A 124 14.54 13.30 20.09
C LEU A 124 13.07 13.01 20.38
N GLY A 125 12.66 11.75 20.27
CA GLY A 125 11.27 11.38 20.49
C GLY A 125 10.75 11.72 21.87
N LYS A 126 11.59 11.55 22.91
CA LYS A 126 11.27 11.97 24.28
C LYS A 126 11.16 13.50 24.40
N GLY A 127 12.09 14.23 23.79
CA GLY A 127 12.11 15.69 23.77
C GLY A 127 10.86 16.32 23.16
N VAL A 128 10.39 15.76 22.02
CA VAL A 128 9.16 16.22 21.36
C VAL A 128 7.90 15.50 21.86
N LYS A 129 7.99 14.69 22.91
CA LYS A 129 6.87 13.94 23.53
C LYS A 129 6.14 13.05 22.50
N ALA A 130 6.87 12.39 21.63
CA ALA A 130 6.31 11.43 20.68
C ALA A 130 6.15 10.04 21.31
N ASP A 131 5.11 9.31 20.96
CA ASP A 131 4.95 7.88 21.31
C ASP A 131 5.80 7.00 20.39
N ARG A 132 5.99 7.46 19.15
CA ARG A 132 6.72 6.76 18.08
C ARG A 132 7.63 7.73 17.35
N VAL A 133 8.80 7.24 16.95
CA VAL A 133 9.69 7.94 16.02
C VAL A 133 9.88 7.06 14.79
N ILE A 134 9.62 7.61 13.62
CA ILE A 134 9.95 7.01 12.33
C ILE A 134 11.22 7.70 11.85
N ALA A 135 12.36 7.01 11.97
CA ALA A 135 13.64 7.45 11.46
C ALA A 135 13.81 6.90 10.04
N ILE A 136 14.10 7.77 9.08
CA ILE A 136 14.35 7.43 7.68
C ILE A 136 15.75 7.91 7.34
N GLU A 137 16.64 6.96 7.05
CA GLU A 137 18.02 7.24 6.62
C GLU A 137 18.09 6.98 5.12
N LEU A 138 18.37 8.03 4.37
CA LEU A 138 18.44 8.02 2.92
C LEU A 138 19.87 8.24 2.46
N SER A 139 20.40 7.31 1.66
CA SER A 139 21.75 7.39 1.13
C SER A 139 21.82 7.06 -0.36
N GLY A 140 22.86 7.53 -1.02
CA GLY A 140 23.07 7.28 -2.44
C GLY A 140 21.96 7.81 -3.33
N TYR A 141 21.29 8.89 -2.94
CA TYR A 141 20.21 9.49 -3.73
C TYR A 141 20.75 10.15 -5.01
N SER A 142 20.13 9.80 -6.12
CA SER A 142 20.42 10.39 -7.42
C SER A 142 19.20 10.31 -8.32
N ILE A 143 19.01 11.28 -9.21
CA ILE A 143 17.94 11.28 -10.22
C ILE A 143 18.46 11.08 -11.64
N HIS A 144 19.78 10.95 -11.81
CA HIS A 144 20.41 10.81 -13.12
C HIS A 144 21.20 9.52 -13.26
N GLU A 145 21.22 8.98 -14.46
CA GLU A 145 22.19 8.00 -14.93
C GLU A 145 22.93 8.60 -16.16
N GLY A 146 24.18 9.01 -15.91
CA GLY A 146 24.93 9.80 -16.90
C GLY A 146 24.29 11.17 -17.13
N LYS A 147 24.43 11.71 -18.38
CA LYS A 147 23.95 13.06 -18.73
C LYS A 147 22.61 13.07 -19.47
N THR A 148 22.13 11.92 -19.90
CA THR A 148 21.02 11.80 -20.87
C THR A 148 19.82 11.05 -20.35
N LEU A 149 19.94 10.41 -19.20
CA LEU A 149 18.88 9.59 -18.64
C LEU A 149 18.48 10.05 -17.22
N HIS A 150 17.22 10.20 -17.00
CA HIS A 150 16.62 10.24 -15.68
C HIS A 150 16.44 8.82 -15.15
N LYS A 151 17.07 8.53 -14.03
CA LYS A 151 16.94 7.27 -13.29
C LYS A 151 17.12 7.56 -11.81
N GLY A 152 16.04 7.45 -11.07
CA GLY A 152 16.08 7.61 -9.63
C GLY A 152 16.76 6.43 -8.97
N LYS A 153 17.69 6.71 -8.05
CA LYS A 153 18.40 5.73 -7.22
C LYS A 153 18.32 6.16 -5.77
N ALA A 154 18.15 5.22 -4.86
CA ALA A 154 18.17 5.48 -3.44
C ALA A 154 18.39 4.20 -2.62
N ASN A 155 19.09 4.33 -1.50
CA ASN A 155 19.08 3.35 -0.42
C ASN A 155 18.34 3.95 0.77
N VAL A 156 17.44 3.20 1.38
CA VAL A 156 16.68 3.67 2.54
C VAL A 156 16.72 2.63 3.64
N VAL A 157 17.03 3.09 4.84
CA VAL A 157 16.82 2.35 6.08
C VAL A 157 15.77 3.12 6.88
N MET A 158 14.64 2.48 7.17
CA MET A 158 13.58 3.08 7.95
C MET A 158 13.37 2.27 9.23
N THR A 159 13.50 2.92 10.37
CA THR A 159 13.36 2.29 11.69
C THR A 159 12.28 2.99 12.50
N VAL A 160 11.42 2.22 13.11
CA VAL A 160 10.38 2.72 14.02
C VAL A 160 10.77 2.44 15.46
N TYR A 161 10.89 3.47 16.26
CA TYR A 161 11.12 3.38 17.70
C TYR A 161 9.80 3.55 18.43
N GLU A 162 9.47 2.60 19.31
CA GLU A 162 8.32 2.66 20.23
C GLU A 162 8.81 3.17 21.57
N LEU A 163 8.34 4.37 21.99
CA LEU A 163 8.82 5.05 23.20
C LEU A 163 7.90 4.82 24.40
N ASP A 164 6.63 4.52 24.17
CA ASP A 164 5.61 4.28 25.20
C ASP A 164 5.58 2.83 25.70
N HIS A 165 6.61 2.04 25.41
CA HIS A 165 6.68 0.66 25.87
C HIS A 165 6.97 0.59 27.37
N ALA A 166 6.23 -0.25 28.11
CA ALA A 166 6.33 -0.38 29.56
C ALA A 166 7.75 -0.74 30.07
N LYS A 167 8.56 -1.39 29.24
CA LYS A 167 9.94 -1.81 29.55
C LYS A 167 11.00 -0.82 29.04
N GLY A 168 10.58 0.33 28.54
CA GLY A 168 11.44 1.33 27.92
C GLY A 168 11.41 1.30 26.39
N PRO A 169 12.15 2.20 25.71
CA PRO A 169 12.17 2.32 24.26
C PRO A 169 12.61 1.02 23.59
N VAL A 170 11.89 0.63 22.52
CA VAL A 170 12.21 -0.56 21.74
C VAL A 170 12.14 -0.28 20.24
N VAL A 171 12.87 -1.03 19.43
CA VAL A 171 12.71 -1.03 17.98
C VAL A 171 11.46 -1.86 17.64
N GLY A 172 10.46 -1.20 17.12
CA GLY A 172 9.19 -1.82 16.77
C GLY A 172 9.17 -2.42 15.37
N HIS A 173 9.90 -1.80 14.43
CA HIS A 173 9.96 -2.23 13.02
C HIS A 173 11.19 -1.64 12.35
N THR A 174 11.80 -2.43 11.46
CA THR A 174 12.86 -1.95 10.55
C THR A 174 12.57 -2.43 9.14
N TYR A 175 12.70 -1.53 8.18
CA TYR A 175 12.54 -1.79 6.75
C TYR A 175 13.78 -1.27 6.01
N GLN A 176 14.32 -2.09 5.11
CA GLN A 176 15.46 -1.73 4.29
C GLN A 176 15.11 -1.85 2.82
N LEU A 177 15.39 -0.80 2.07
CA LEU A 177 15.27 -0.74 0.63
C LEU A 177 16.66 -0.44 0.06
N LYS A 178 17.32 -1.48 -0.43
CA LYS A 178 18.67 -1.39 -0.99
C LYS A 178 18.61 -1.29 -2.50
N GLU A 179 19.47 -0.44 -3.06
CA GLU A 179 19.65 -0.28 -4.50
C GLU A 179 18.31 -0.08 -5.25
N TYR A 180 17.42 0.70 -4.64
CA TYR A 180 16.16 1.02 -5.30
C TYR A 180 16.40 1.89 -6.51
N GLU A 181 16.00 1.41 -7.68
CA GLU A 181 16.12 2.10 -8.95
C GLU A 181 14.77 2.19 -9.64
N PHE A 182 14.45 3.39 -10.15
CA PHE A 182 13.22 3.59 -10.90
C PHE A 182 13.31 4.78 -11.89
N PRO A 183 12.84 4.64 -13.14
CA PRO A 183 12.50 3.36 -13.80
C PRO A 183 13.76 2.53 -14.07
N LYS A 184 13.63 1.20 -14.14
CA LYS A 184 14.79 0.28 -14.29
C LYS A 184 15.67 0.61 -15.50
N ASN A 185 15.05 0.96 -16.63
CA ASN A 185 15.75 1.23 -17.89
C ASN A 185 16.11 2.72 -18.07
N GLY A 186 15.83 3.57 -17.06
CA GLY A 186 15.95 5.00 -17.21
C GLY A 186 14.90 5.60 -18.16
N ARG A 187 14.81 6.93 -18.21
CA ARG A 187 13.96 7.70 -19.11
C ARG A 187 14.78 8.79 -19.76
N PRO A 188 14.66 9.03 -21.07
CA PRO A 188 15.38 10.12 -21.70
C PRO A 188 15.10 11.48 -21.01
N ALA A 189 16.14 12.21 -20.63
CA ALA A 189 16.02 13.48 -19.90
C ALA A 189 15.28 14.58 -20.70
N ILE A 190 15.18 14.41 -22.03
CA ILE A 190 14.41 15.33 -22.89
C ILE A 190 12.89 15.25 -22.65
N GLN A 191 12.40 14.19 -22.00
CA GLN A 191 10.96 13.95 -21.81
C GLN A 191 10.37 14.61 -20.55
N SER A 192 11.21 15.04 -19.63
CA SER A 192 10.81 15.72 -18.40
C SER A 192 11.92 16.60 -17.87
N THR A 193 11.59 17.64 -17.12
CA THR A 193 12.58 18.39 -16.37
C THR A 193 13.08 17.59 -15.17
N ASP A 194 14.31 17.88 -14.70
CA ASP A 194 14.86 17.27 -13.48
C ASP A 194 13.89 17.36 -12.31
N ARG A 195 13.32 18.54 -12.09
CA ARG A 195 12.34 18.77 -11.03
C ARG A 195 11.09 17.90 -11.14
N GLN A 196 10.52 17.79 -12.34
CA GLN A 196 9.33 16.95 -12.56
C GLN A 196 9.63 15.48 -12.30
N PHE A 197 10.80 15.02 -12.75
CA PHE A 197 11.23 13.65 -12.52
C PHE A 197 11.52 13.38 -11.04
N GLU A 198 12.18 14.32 -10.36
CA GLU A 198 12.46 14.25 -8.93
C GLU A 198 11.17 14.15 -8.10
N GLU A 199 10.22 15.05 -8.33
CA GLU A 199 8.90 15.05 -7.66
C GLU A 199 8.18 13.71 -7.84
N PHE A 200 8.22 13.17 -9.06
CA PHE A 200 7.64 11.85 -9.37
C PHE A 200 8.37 10.71 -8.65
N PHE A 201 9.70 10.68 -8.69
CA PHE A 201 10.50 9.64 -8.04
C PHE A 201 10.31 9.66 -6.52
N LEU A 202 10.34 10.84 -5.91
CA LEU A 202 10.11 11.00 -4.47
C LEU A 202 8.69 10.57 -4.06
N ALA A 203 7.68 10.96 -4.82
CA ALA A 203 6.30 10.53 -4.55
C ALA A 203 6.16 9.00 -4.55
N ARG A 204 6.82 8.33 -5.52
CA ARG A 204 6.83 6.86 -5.59
C ARG A 204 7.62 6.23 -4.43
N LEU A 205 8.81 6.73 -4.13
CA LEU A 205 9.63 6.26 -3.02
C LEU A 205 8.86 6.38 -1.69
N CYS A 206 8.31 7.55 -1.41
CA CYS A 206 7.54 7.79 -0.18
C CYS A 206 6.27 6.94 -0.09
N ARG A 207 5.62 6.64 -1.21
CA ARG A 207 4.50 5.70 -1.27
C ARG A 207 4.94 4.30 -0.82
N LEU A 208 6.07 3.77 -1.35
CA LEU A 208 6.63 2.49 -0.93
C LEU A 208 6.95 2.46 0.56
N LEU A 209 7.54 3.53 1.10
CA LEU A 209 7.82 3.63 2.53
C LEU A 209 6.52 3.64 3.36
N SER A 210 5.49 4.35 2.89
CA SER A 210 4.21 4.42 3.59
C SER A 210 3.46 3.09 3.60
N HIS A 211 3.70 2.18 2.63
CA HIS A 211 3.12 0.84 2.59
C HIS A 211 3.51 -0.02 3.80
N GLN A 212 4.58 0.34 4.51
CA GLN A 212 4.95 -0.32 5.77
C GLN A 212 3.92 -0.07 6.89
N PHE A 213 3.13 1.01 6.79
CA PHE A 213 2.20 1.48 7.83
C PHE A 213 0.74 1.38 7.44
N VAL A 214 0.44 1.26 6.15
CA VAL A 214 -0.92 1.29 5.64
C VAL A 214 -1.20 0.11 4.72
N LYS A 215 -2.44 -0.34 4.73
CA LYS A 215 -2.89 -1.33 3.75
C LYS A 215 -2.76 -0.74 2.35
N HIS A 216 -2.33 -1.54 1.41
CA HIS A 216 -2.15 -1.13 0.01
C HIS A 216 -2.57 -2.24 -0.94
N ASP A 217 -2.90 -1.89 -2.18
CA ASP A 217 -3.19 -2.86 -3.21
C ASP A 217 -1.89 -3.39 -3.83
N ARG A 218 -1.86 -4.66 -4.16
CA ARG A 218 -0.73 -5.28 -4.88
C ARG A 218 -0.50 -4.63 -6.24
N PHE A 219 -1.53 -4.08 -6.84
CA PHE A 219 -1.47 -3.44 -8.16
C PHE A 219 -1.06 -1.97 -8.14
N ASP A 220 -0.92 -1.35 -6.96
CA ASP A 220 -0.46 0.05 -6.84
C ASP A 220 0.90 0.28 -7.54
N SER A 221 1.78 -0.72 -7.56
CA SER A 221 3.08 -0.65 -8.24
C SER A 221 2.99 -0.73 -9.76
N PHE A 222 2.01 -1.46 -10.31
CA PHE A 222 1.84 -1.60 -11.76
C PHE A 222 1.25 -0.35 -12.40
N ALA A 223 0.37 0.37 -11.69
CA ALA A 223 -0.20 1.62 -12.18
C ALA A 223 0.89 2.68 -12.43
N ASP A 224 1.90 2.73 -11.59
CA ASP A 224 3.02 3.67 -11.74
C ASP A 224 3.93 3.33 -12.94
N GLU A 225 4.09 2.04 -13.26
CA GLU A 225 4.85 1.60 -14.45
C GLU A 225 4.08 1.90 -15.75
N ALA A 226 2.76 1.78 -15.73
CA ALA A 226 1.91 2.10 -16.89
C ALA A 226 1.91 3.59 -17.23
N ILE A 227 1.98 4.47 -16.23
CA ILE A 227 2.03 5.94 -16.44
C ILE A 227 3.33 6.37 -17.12
N LEU A 228 4.42 5.64 -16.94
CA LEU A 228 5.72 5.95 -17.55
C LEU A 228 5.90 5.33 -18.95
N GLY A 229 5.07 4.37 -19.30
CA GLY A 229 5.08 3.75 -20.64
C GLY A 229 4.27 4.54 -21.70
N MET A 230 3.59 5.61 -21.28
CA MET A 230 2.96 6.59 -22.15
C MET A 230 3.87 7.80 -22.30
#